data_5b0d2de44b7c5ccc38b50ee651957cb7
#
_entry.id   5b0d2de44b7c5ccc38b50ee651957cb7
#
_cell.length_a   1.000
_cell.length_b   1.000
_cell.length_c   1.000
_cell.angle_alpha   90.00
_cell.angle_beta   90.00
_cell.angle_gamma   90.00
#
_symmetry.space_group_name_H-M   'P 1'
#
loop_
_entity.id
_entity.type
_entity.pdbx_description
1 polymer ?
#
loop_
_entity_poly.entity_id
_entity_poly.type
_entity_poly.pdbx_seq_one_letter_code
_entity_poly.pdbx_strand_id
1 'polypeptide(L)'
;MIVGRSVEGRAIEAVDLGAGDVGTLVFGAIHGDEPGAAELCHRFANRLRRETLMARTIVVPVANPDGLVRATKNNAHDIDLNRNFPAKNWTRAHKPGYDPGTQPLSEPESQALATLIERLRPRVIVAVHQPLRCVNWDGPGQALAEEMARLSGYPAVASVGYPTPGSFGSLYGVDEQRVVITLELPRPVLDADWDSSLAALAFAAAYRGP
;
A
#
# COMPACT_ATOMS: atom_id res chain seq x y z
N MET A 1 -16.37 -1.26 -4.68
CA MET A 1 -16.95 0.07 -4.39
C MET A 1 -16.00 1.16 -4.84
N ILE A 2 -16.51 2.33 -5.25
CA ILE A 2 -15.66 3.48 -5.54
C ILE A 2 -15.35 4.19 -4.21
N VAL A 3 -14.07 4.42 -3.92
CA VAL A 3 -13.59 5.07 -2.69
C VAL A 3 -13.10 6.50 -2.93
N GLY A 4 -12.88 6.86 -4.19
CA GLY A 4 -12.48 8.20 -4.61
C GLY A 4 -12.35 8.30 -6.12
N ARG A 5 -11.86 9.44 -6.58
CA ARG A 5 -11.50 9.67 -7.98
C ARG A 5 -10.14 10.36 -8.03
N SER A 6 -9.37 10.06 -9.08
CA SER A 6 -8.10 10.72 -9.36
C SER A 6 -8.29 12.14 -9.89
N VAL A 7 -7.19 12.85 -10.07
CA VAL A 7 -7.16 14.20 -10.70
C VAL A 7 -7.92 14.22 -12.02
N GLU A 8 -7.73 13.21 -12.88
CA GLU A 8 -8.39 13.11 -14.18
C GLU A 8 -9.79 12.43 -14.10
N GLY A 9 -10.33 12.23 -12.90
CA GLY A 9 -11.68 11.70 -12.69
C GLY A 9 -11.81 10.18 -12.77
N ARG A 10 -10.71 9.42 -12.93
CA ARG A 10 -10.74 7.95 -12.93
C ARG A 10 -11.12 7.43 -11.56
N ALA A 11 -11.98 6.40 -11.51
CA ALA A 11 -12.40 5.80 -10.27
C ALA A 11 -11.23 5.11 -9.55
N ILE A 12 -11.10 5.37 -8.24
CA ILE A 12 -10.29 4.57 -7.32
C ILE A 12 -11.22 3.54 -6.72
N GLU A 13 -11.01 2.28 -7.07
CA GLU A 13 -11.92 1.20 -6.71
C GLU A 13 -11.37 0.33 -5.58
N ALA A 14 -12.24 -0.08 -4.68
CA ALA A 14 -11.94 -1.07 -3.66
C ALA A 14 -12.82 -2.30 -3.79
N VAL A 15 -12.24 -3.47 -3.57
CA VAL A 15 -12.91 -4.75 -3.41
C VAL A 15 -13.06 -5.00 -1.91
N ASP A 16 -14.30 -5.19 -1.46
CA ASP A 16 -14.67 -5.41 -0.05
C ASP A 16 -15.06 -6.88 0.12
N LEU A 17 -14.32 -7.60 0.95
CA LEU A 17 -14.42 -9.06 1.08
C LEU A 17 -14.53 -9.45 2.55
N GLY A 18 -15.49 -10.31 2.86
CA GLY A 18 -15.79 -10.77 4.22
C GLY A 18 -16.79 -9.87 4.94
N ALA A 19 -16.89 -10.01 6.25
CA ALA A 19 -17.83 -9.29 7.09
C ALA A 19 -17.21 -8.88 8.44
N GLY A 20 -17.88 -8.00 9.17
CA GLY A 20 -17.42 -7.48 10.47
C GLY A 20 -16.41 -6.34 10.33
N ASP A 21 -15.60 -6.15 11.37
CA ASP A 21 -14.57 -5.12 11.39
C ASP A 21 -13.45 -5.43 10.40
N VAL A 22 -12.89 -4.39 9.79
CA VAL A 22 -11.82 -4.55 8.81
C VAL A 22 -10.53 -4.99 9.52
N GLY A 23 -10.10 -6.19 9.19
CA GLY A 23 -8.82 -6.72 9.66
C GLY A 23 -7.67 -6.12 8.90
N THR A 24 -7.75 -6.11 7.58
CA THR A 24 -6.63 -5.71 6.72
C THR A 24 -7.11 -4.85 5.56
N LEU A 25 -6.36 -3.78 5.29
CA LEU A 25 -6.40 -3.01 4.04
C LEU A 25 -5.13 -3.32 3.24
N VAL A 26 -5.30 -3.74 1.99
CA VAL A 26 -4.20 -3.90 1.03
C VAL A 26 -4.41 -2.90 -0.11
N PHE A 27 -3.38 -2.16 -0.47
CA PHE A 27 -3.44 -1.31 -1.67
C PHE A 27 -2.16 -1.43 -2.50
N GLY A 28 -2.28 -1.22 -3.81
CA GLY A 28 -1.15 -1.22 -4.74
C GLY A 28 -1.15 -0.01 -5.65
N ALA A 29 -0.09 0.11 -6.43
CA ALA A 29 0.09 1.14 -7.45
C ALA A 29 -0.23 2.57 -6.95
N ILE A 30 0.29 2.95 -5.78
CA ILE A 30 0.36 4.35 -5.36
C ILE A 30 1.37 5.10 -6.24
N HIS A 31 2.40 4.41 -6.72
CA HIS A 31 3.23 4.82 -7.83
C HIS A 31 2.73 4.14 -9.10
N GLY A 32 2.41 4.91 -10.13
CA GLY A 32 1.78 4.38 -11.34
C GLY A 32 2.74 3.60 -12.25
N ASP A 33 4.03 3.78 -12.09
CA ASP A 33 5.06 3.00 -12.79
C ASP A 33 5.35 1.62 -12.15
N GLU A 34 4.52 1.21 -11.18
CA GLU A 34 4.60 -0.07 -10.47
C GLU A 34 3.44 -1.04 -10.83
N PRO A 35 3.28 -1.45 -12.09
CA PRO A 35 2.12 -2.23 -12.53
C PRO A 35 2.03 -3.61 -11.86
N GLY A 36 3.16 -4.20 -11.45
CA GLY A 36 3.17 -5.46 -10.71
C GLY A 36 2.47 -5.35 -9.35
N ALA A 37 2.53 -4.18 -8.70
CA ALA A 37 1.80 -3.94 -7.46
C ALA A 37 0.27 -3.98 -7.68
N ALA A 38 -0.22 -3.36 -8.76
CA ALA A 38 -1.63 -3.44 -9.14
C ALA A 38 -2.06 -4.89 -9.45
N GLU A 39 -1.27 -5.60 -10.25
CA GLU A 39 -1.54 -6.98 -10.65
C GLU A 39 -1.59 -7.92 -9.44
N LEU A 40 -0.64 -7.82 -8.50
CA LEU A 40 -0.66 -8.63 -7.28
C LEU A 40 -1.94 -8.38 -6.46
N CYS A 41 -2.35 -7.12 -6.31
CA CYS A 41 -3.58 -6.79 -5.61
C CYS A 41 -4.83 -7.34 -6.30
N HIS A 42 -4.90 -7.31 -7.64
CA HIS A 42 -5.97 -7.94 -8.41
C HIS A 42 -6.00 -9.47 -8.22
N ARG A 43 -4.86 -10.14 -8.33
CA ARG A 43 -4.73 -11.58 -8.07
C ARG A 43 -5.16 -11.93 -6.66
N PHE A 44 -4.73 -11.13 -5.68
CA PHE A 44 -5.08 -11.33 -4.28
C PHE A 44 -6.59 -11.20 -4.05
N ALA A 45 -7.22 -10.14 -4.55
CA ALA A 45 -8.67 -9.98 -4.46
C ALA A 45 -9.44 -11.15 -5.11
N ASN A 46 -8.97 -11.63 -6.27
CA ASN A 46 -9.56 -12.78 -6.96
C ASN A 46 -9.39 -14.09 -6.18
N ARG A 47 -8.26 -14.27 -5.51
CA ARG A 47 -8.03 -15.41 -4.61
C ARG A 47 -9.00 -15.37 -3.43
N LEU A 48 -9.10 -14.24 -2.74
CA LEU A 48 -9.94 -14.07 -1.56
C LEU A 48 -11.44 -14.29 -1.84
N ARG A 49 -11.92 -14.01 -3.07
CA ARG A 49 -13.32 -14.31 -3.48
C ARG A 49 -13.69 -15.79 -3.44
N ARG A 50 -12.68 -16.68 -3.43
CA ARG A 50 -12.84 -18.14 -3.46
C ARG A 50 -12.58 -18.80 -2.11
N GLU A 51 -12.22 -18.00 -1.09
CA GLU A 51 -11.83 -18.48 0.23
C GLU A 51 -12.85 -18.05 1.29
N THR A 52 -12.97 -18.85 2.35
CA THR A 52 -13.68 -18.42 3.56
C THR A 52 -12.76 -17.53 4.37
N LEU A 53 -13.12 -16.26 4.49
CA LEU A 53 -12.26 -15.26 5.13
C LEU A 53 -12.42 -15.27 6.65
N MET A 54 -11.29 -15.26 7.36
CA MET A 54 -11.23 -15.15 8.81
C MET A 54 -11.48 -13.73 9.31
N ALA A 55 -11.25 -12.72 8.46
CA ALA A 55 -11.49 -11.30 8.74
C ALA A 55 -11.87 -10.56 7.46
N ARG A 56 -12.62 -9.46 7.60
CA ARG A 56 -12.94 -8.58 6.49
C ARG A 56 -11.66 -7.93 5.95
N THR A 57 -11.45 -8.03 4.65
CA THR A 57 -10.28 -7.50 3.96
C THR A 57 -10.73 -6.57 2.84
N ILE A 58 -10.13 -5.40 2.78
CA ILE A 58 -10.34 -4.42 1.71
C ILE A 58 -9.11 -4.41 0.83
N VAL A 59 -9.31 -4.47 -0.49
CA VAL A 59 -8.22 -4.39 -1.47
C VAL A 59 -8.48 -3.23 -2.42
N VAL A 60 -7.53 -2.28 -2.52
CA VAL A 60 -7.51 -1.19 -3.50
C VAL A 60 -6.39 -1.50 -4.50
N PRO A 61 -6.70 -2.13 -5.64
CA PRO A 61 -5.64 -2.57 -6.56
C PRO A 61 -4.83 -1.42 -7.16
N VAL A 62 -5.46 -0.28 -7.40
CA VAL A 62 -4.85 0.87 -8.06
C VAL A 62 -5.19 2.14 -7.28
N ALA A 63 -4.22 2.65 -6.51
CA ALA A 63 -4.38 3.89 -5.75
C ALA A 63 -4.14 5.13 -6.63
N ASN A 64 -3.31 5.01 -7.67
CA ASN A 64 -2.97 6.08 -8.62
C ASN A 64 -3.33 5.66 -10.06
N PRO A 65 -4.61 5.73 -10.46
CA PRO A 65 -5.01 5.27 -11.78
C PRO A 65 -4.49 6.17 -12.92
N ASP A 66 -4.26 7.46 -12.68
CA ASP A 66 -3.71 8.37 -13.68
C ASP A 66 -2.23 8.05 -13.96
N GLY A 67 -1.44 7.88 -12.89
CA GLY A 67 -0.05 7.47 -13.02
C GLY A 67 0.10 6.10 -13.68
N LEU A 68 -0.77 5.13 -13.34
CA LEU A 68 -0.74 3.80 -13.95
C LEU A 68 -0.98 3.86 -15.47
N VAL A 69 -1.98 4.62 -15.93
CA VAL A 69 -2.27 4.79 -17.37
C VAL A 69 -1.12 5.47 -18.11
N ARG A 70 -0.44 6.40 -17.45
CA ARG A 70 0.69 7.16 -18.01
C ARG A 70 2.03 6.44 -17.86
N ALA A 71 2.08 5.34 -17.07
CA ALA A 71 3.29 4.66 -16.63
C ALA A 71 4.30 5.63 -15.98
N THR A 72 3.79 6.56 -15.15
CA THR A 72 4.57 7.52 -14.37
C THR A 72 4.47 7.21 -12.88
N LYS A 73 5.56 7.44 -12.14
CA LYS A 73 5.56 7.28 -10.67
C LYS A 73 4.48 8.14 -10.03
N ASN A 74 4.49 9.43 -10.35
CA ASN A 74 3.66 10.45 -9.75
C ASN A 74 2.23 10.46 -10.33
N ASN A 75 1.30 11.17 -9.69
CA ASN A 75 -0.05 11.35 -10.21
C ASN A 75 -0.11 12.38 -11.38
N ALA A 76 -1.31 12.77 -11.81
CA ALA A 76 -1.48 13.69 -12.92
C ALA A 76 -1.00 15.12 -12.65
N HIS A 77 -0.83 15.52 -11.40
CA HIS A 77 -0.21 16.80 -11.00
C HIS A 77 1.31 16.69 -10.81
N ASP A 78 1.93 15.55 -11.15
CA ASP A 78 3.35 15.25 -10.92
C ASP A 78 3.73 15.19 -9.42
N ILE A 79 2.79 14.83 -8.56
CA ILE A 79 2.99 14.69 -7.11
C ILE A 79 3.24 13.23 -6.73
N ASP A 80 4.28 12.98 -5.92
CA ASP A 80 4.51 11.69 -5.27
C ASP A 80 3.47 11.48 -4.15
N LEU A 81 2.45 10.69 -4.44
CA LEU A 81 1.36 10.42 -3.50
C LEU A 81 1.86 9.82 -2.18
N ASN A 82 2.97 9.05 -2.22
CA ASN A 82 3.60 8.50 -1.01
C ASN A 82 4.55 9.50 -0.31
N ARG A 83 4.36 10.79 -0.55
CA ARG A 83 4.95 11.92 0.17
C ARG A 83 3.90 12.94 0.58
N ASN A 84 2.63 12.67 0.27
CA ASN A 84 1.53 13.62 0.40
C ASN A 84 0.66 13.38 1.65
N PHE A 85 1.09 12.56 2.62
CA PHE A 85 0.38 12.31 3.88
C PHE A 85 0.83 13.28 5.00
N PRO A 86 -0.06 13.63 5.97
CA PRO A 86 0.20 14.58 7.05
C PRO A 86 1.04 13.97 8.20
N ALA A 87 2.14 13.30 7.87
CA ALA A 87 3.07 12.79 8.86
C ALA A 87 3.88 13.94 9.51
N LYS A 88 4.31 13.75 10.75
CA LYS A 88 5.11 14.76 11.49
C LYS A 88 6.41 15.13 10.77
N ASN A 89 6.96 14.23 9.99
CA ASN A 89 8.16 14.43 9.18
C ASN A 89 7.88 15.01 7.78
N TRP A 90 6.64 15.35 7.45
CA TRP A 90 6.32 15.94 6.15
C TRP A 90 7.08 17.24 5.92
N THR A 91 7.58 17.45 4.72
CA THR A 91 8.33 18.67 4.35
C THR A 91 8.14 18.96 2.87
N ARG A 92 8.13 20.24 2.51
CA ARG A 92 8.14 20.67 1.11
C ARG A 92 9.50 20.49 0.42
N ALA A 93 10.58 20.32 1.21
CA ALA A 93 11.89 20.04 0.64
C ALA A 93 11.91 18.64 0.02
N HIS A 94 12.17 18.57 -1.27
CA HIS A 94 12.15 17.32 -2.03
C HIS A 94 13.23 17.28 -3.12
N LYS A 95 13.51 16.07 -3.60
CA LYS A 95 14.31 15.83 -4.79
C LYS A 95 13.39 15.76 -6.02
N PRO A 96 13.89 15.98 -7.25
CA PRO A 96 13.13 15.74 -8.45
C PRO A 96 12.45 14.36 -8.45
N GLY A 97 11.17 14.29 -8.81
CA GLY A 97 10.37 13.06 -8.80
C GLY A 97 9.79 12.64 -7.42
N TYR A 98 9.98 13.47 -6.38
CA TYR A 98 9.48 13.23 -5.02
C TYR A 98 8.71 14.44 -4.47
N ASP A 99 8.02 15.19 -5.35
CA ASP A 99 7.24 16.35 -4.94
C ASP A 99 6.11 15.94 -3.98
N PRO A 100 6.07 16.47 -2.74
CA PRO A 100 5.07 16.11 -1.74
C PRO A 100 3.75 16.88 -1.88
N GLY A 101 3.62 17.73 -2.90
CA GLY A 101 2.51 18.64 -3.07
C GLY A 101 2.64 19.95 -2.32
N THR A 102 1.62 20.80 -2.46
CA THR A 102 1.60 22.14 -1.85
C THR A 102 1.35 22.10 -0.34
N GLN A 103 0.67 21.04 0.11
CA GLN A 103 0.37 20.72 1.50
C GLN A 103 0.06 19.23 1.63
N PRO A 104 0.09 18.66 2.85
CA PRO A 104 -0.40 17.30 3.05
C PRO A 104 -1.83 17.13 2.54
N LEU A 105 -2.11 15.98 1.93
CA LEU A 105 -3.39 15.65 1.33
C LEU A 105 -3.87 16.69 0.31
N SER A 106 -2.96 17.31 -0.44
CA SER A 106 -3.33 18.17 -1.57
C SER A 106 -3.98 17.37 -2.71
N GLU A 107 -3.67 16.07 -2.82
CA GLU A 107 -4.08 15.24 -3.93
C GLU A 107 -5.33 14.40 -3.63
N PRO A 108 -6.29 14.29 -4.56
CA PRO A 108 -7.52 13.56 -4.35
C PRO A 108 -7.30 12.06 -4.09
N GLU A 109 -6.27 11.46 -4.66
CA GLU A 109 -5.90 10.05 -4.45
C GLU A 109 -5.43 9.82 -3.00
N SER A 110 -4.57 10.69 -2.48
CA SER A 110 -4.12 10.62 -1.08
C SER A 110 -5.26 10.86 -0.11
N GLN A 111 -6.17 11.82 -0.41
CA GLN A 111 -7.39 12.07 0.36
C GLN A 111 -8.30 10.84 0.40
N ALA A 112 -8.47 10.17 -0.75
CA ALA A 112 -9.31 8.97 -0.86
C ALA A 112 -8.76 7.82 0.02
N LEU A 113 -7.46 7.56 -0.04
CA LEU A 113 -6.82 6.54 0.81
C LEU A 113 -6.90 6.91 2.29
N ALA A 114 -6.57 8.15 2.67
CA ALA A 114 -6.63 8.61 4.05
C ALA A 114 -8.06 8.50 4.59
N THR A 115 -9.07 8.96 3.85
CA THR A 115 -10.48 8.86 4.24
C THR A 115 -10.90 7.39 4.43
N LEU A 116 -10.46 6.51 3.53
CA LEU A 116 -10.75 5.08 3.63
C LEU A 116 -10.14 4.47 4.90
N ILE A 117 -8.86 4.74 5.17
CA ILE A 117 -8.14 4.24 6.34
C ILE A 117 -8.78 4.73 7.64
N GLU A 118 -9.09 6.02 7.73
CA GLU A 118 -9.70 6.59 8.93
C GLU A 118 -11.12 6.07 9.18
N ARG A 119 -11.90 5.89 8.13
CA ARG A 119 -13.27 5.35 8.24
C ARG A 119 -13.28 3.88 8.65
N LEU A 120 -12.38 3.07 8.11
CA LEU A 120 -12.36 1.62 8.30
C LEU A 120 -11.51 1.17 9.49
N ARG A 121 -10.52 1.97 9.88
CA ARG A 121 -9.56 1.69 10.96
C ARG A 121 -9.02 0.26 10.92
N PRO A 122 -8.43 -0.18 9.78
CA PRO A 122 -7.91 -1.54 9.66
C PRO A 122 -6.82 -1.79 10.71
N ARG A 123 -6.74 -3.03 11.22
CA ARG A 123 -5.67 -3.44 12.14
C ARG A 123 -4.31 -3.51 11.45
N VAL A 124 -4.32 -3.91 10.18
CA VAL A 124 -3.12 -4.04 9.35
C VAL A 124 -3.31 -3.25 8.07
N ILE A 125 -2.31 -2.49 7.68
CA ILE A 125 -2.24 -1.82 6.38
C ILE A 125 -1.06 -2.42 5.61
N VAL A 126 -1.31 -2.92 4.40
CA VAL A 126 -0.25 -3.42 3.51
C VAL A 126 -0.26 -2.61 2.23
N ALA A 127 0.86 -1.94 1.93
CA ALA A 127 1.10 -1.35 0.63
C ALA A 127 1.96 -2.29 -0.22
N VAL A 128 1.58 -2.49 -1.48
CA VAL A 128 2.37 -3.25 -2.45
C VAL A 128 3.07 -2.28 -3.37
N HIS A 129 4.39 -2.43 -3.48
CA HIS A 129 5.31 -1.60 -4.24
C HIS A 129 6.25 -2.43 -5.14
N GLN A 130 7.09 -1.75 -5.90
CA GLN A 130 8.25 -2.23 -6.66
C GLN A 130 9.35 -1.16 -6.62
N PRO A 131 10.66 -1.49 -6.78
CA PRO A 131 11.25 -2.77 -7.17
C PRO A 131 12.19 -3.40 -6.13
N LEU A 132 12.12 -3.06 -4.84
CA LEU A 132 13.20 -3.30 -3.86
C LEU A 132 13.34 -4.76 -3.40
N ARG A 133 12.36 -5.61 -3.66
CA ARG A 133 12.35 -7.04 -3.29
C ARG A 133 12.58 -7.25 -1.78
N CYS A 134 11.75 -6.62 -0.95
CA CYS A 134 11.82 -6.76 0.50
C CYS A 134 10.44 -6.64 1.15
N VAL A 135 10.37 -6.96 2.44
CA VAL A 135 9.22 -6.68 3.30
C VAL A 135 9.69 -5.66 4.34
N ASN A 136 9.26 -4.43 4.18
CA ASN A 136 9.54 -3.36 5.13
C ASN A 136 8.37 -3.20 6.09
N TRP A 137 8.65 -2.79 7.32
CA TRP A 137 7.63 -2.45 8.31
C TRP A 137 7.82 -1.05 8.88
N ASP A 138 6.70 -0.44 9.26
CA ASP A 138 6.65 0.78 10.05
C ASP A 138 5.79 0.52 11.30
N GLY A 139 6.12 1.19 12.40
CA GLY A 139 5.45 0.98 13.69
C GLY A 139 5.63 -0.44 14.24
N PRO A 140 4.60 -1.01 14.91
CA PRO A 140 4.69 -2.34 15.55
C PRO A 140 4.52 -3.51 14.56
N GLY A 141 4.96 -3.35 13.28
CA GLY A 141 4.76 -4.34 12.21
C GLY A 141 5.83 -5.44 12.11
N GLN A 142 6.90 -5.42 12.92
CA GLN A 142 8.07 -6.30 12.75
C GLN A 142 7.70 -7.78 12.69
N ALA A 143 6.95 -8.29 13.66
CA ALA A 143 6.60 -9.72 13.72
C ALA A 143 5.82 -10.18 12.47
N LEU A 144 4.89 -9.34 11.97
CA LEU A 144 4.18 -9.62 10.74
C LEU A 144 5.11 -9.59 9.53
N ALA A 145 6.02 -8.60 9.46
CA ALA A 145 6.97 -8.46 8.37
C ALA A 145 7.91 -9.67 8.27
N GLU A 146 8.41 -10.18 9.40
CA GLU A 146 9.27 -11.37 9.46
C GLU A 146 8.56 -12.62 8.92
N GLU A 147 7.29 -12.83 9.27
CA GLU A 147 6.51 -13.95 8.72
C GLU A 147 6.18 -13.77 7.24
N MET A 148 5.81 -12.56 6.80
CA MET A 148 5.62 -12.28 5.38
C MET A 148 6.92 -12.47 4.59
N ALA A 149 8.07 -12.09 5.16
CA ALA A 149 9.40 -12.30 4.57
C ALA A 149 9.72 -13.79 4.41
N ARG A 150 9.44 -14.60 5.42
CA ARG A 150 9.61 -16.06 5.36
C ARG A 150 8.76 -16.70 4.26
N LEU A 151 7.53 -16.21 4.06
CA LEU A 151 6.59 -16.73 3.06
C LEU A 151 6.93 -16.25 1.64
N SER A 152 7.34 -14.99 1.49
CA SER A 152 7.70 -14.41 0.18
C SER A 152 9.11 -14.79 -0.28
N GLY A 153 9.99 -15.19 0.64
CA GLY A 153 11.40 -15.38 0.36
C GLY A 153 12.16 -14.06 0.16
N TYR A 154 11.60 -12.93 0.62
CA TYR A 154 12.23 -11.61 0.57
C TYR A 154 12.79 -11.26 1.95
N PRO A 155 13.86 -10.45 2.05
CA PRO A 155 14.35 -10.01 3.34
C PRO A 155 13.36 -9.10 4.06
N ALA A 156 13.20 -9.27 5.39
CA ALA A 156 12.55 -8.30 6.24
C ALA A 156 13.52 -7.14 6.54
N VAL A 157 13.08 -5.90 6.39
CA VAL A 157 13.92 -4.72 6.59
C VAL A 157 13.18 -3.64 7.40
N ALA A 158 13.87 -3.05 8.37
CA ALA A 158 13.34 -1.93 9.15
C ALA A 158 13.40 -0.59 8.39
N SER A 159 14.10 -0.53 7.28
CA SER A 159 14.25 0.67 6.45
C SER A 159 14.51 0.28 5.00
N VAL A 160 13.92 1.02 4.09
CA VAL A 160 14.19 0.90 2.64
C VAL A 160 15.50 1.59 2.22
N GLY A 161 16.30 2.08 3.17
CA GLY A 161 17.63 2.65 2.93
C GLY A 161 17.65 4.14 2.61
N TYR A 162 16.50 4.82 2.58
CA TYR A 162 16.40 6.27 2.38
C TYR A 162 15.19 6.87 3.13
N PRO A 163 15.24 8.18 3.45
CA PRO A 163 14.12 8.84 4.14
C PRO A 163 12.86 8.90 3.27
N THR A 164 11.71 8.70 3.90
CA THR A 164 10.39 8.74 3.26
C THR A 164 9.46 9.77 3.94
N PRO A 165 9.83 11.06 3.99
CA PRO A 165 9.02 12.06 4.68
C PRO A 165 7.65 12.17 4.03
N GLY A 166 6.60 12.32 4.87
CA GLY A 166 5.22 12.43 4.38
C GLY A 166 4.65 11.16 3.76
N SER A 167 5.27 9.98 3.95
CA SER A 167 4.72 8.71 3.47
C SER A 167 3.56 8.23 4.35
N PHE A 168 2.73 7.34 3.81
CA PHE A 168 1.69 6.67 4.58
C PHE A 168 2.30 5.85 5.74
N GLY A 169 3.46 5.23 5.52
CA GLY A 169 4.21 4.49 6.55
C GLY A 169 4.67 5.40 7.69
N SER A 170 5.17 6.61 7.37
CA SER A 170 5.51 7.61 8.38
C SER A 170 4.29 8.04 9.19
N LEU A 171 3.14 8.29 8.56
CA LEU A 171 1.92 8.69 9.26
C LEU A 171 1.36 7.54 10.10
N TYR A 172 0.92 6.46 9.42
CA TYR A 172 0.15 5.42 10.10
C TYR A 172 1.03 4.48 10.93
N GLY A 173 2.22 4.15 10.44
CA GLY A 173 3.14 3.27 11.15
C GLY A 173 3.89 3.99 12.27
N VAL A 174 4.62 5.06 11.94
CA VAL A 174 5.51 5.72 12.91
C VAL A 174 4.72 6.65 13.84
N ASP A 175 3.91 7.57 13.29
CA ASP A 175 3.24 8.58 14.12
C ASP A 175 2.04 8.02 14.90
N GLU A 176 1.24 7.13 14.27
CA GLU A 176 0.02 6.57 14.85
C GLU A 176 0.20 5.17 15.45
N GLN A 177 1.38 4.57 15.31
CA GLN A 177 1.72 3.25 15.87
C GLN A 177 0.77 2.14 15.42
N ARG A 178 0.32 2.19 14.15
CA ARG A 178 -0.43 1.10 13.52
C ARG A 178 0.53 0.09 12.88
N VAL A 179 0.08 -1.13 12.66
CA VAL A 179 0.83 -2.16 11.92
C VAL A 179 0.78 -1.82 10.43
N VAL A 180 1.89 -1.37 9.89
CA VAL A 180 2.05 -1.01 8.48
C VAL A 180 3.16 -1.83 7.86
N ILE A 181 2.86 -2.47 6.72
CA ILE A 181 3.82 -3.27 5.94
C ILE A 181 3.90 -2.70 4.53
N THR A 182 5.11 -2.60 4.01
CA THR A 182 5.37 -2.39 2.59
C THR A 182 5.95 -3.68 2.01
N LEU A 183 5.19 -4.33 1.12
CA LEU A 183 5.65 -5.49 0.35
C LEU A 183 6.19 -4.99 -0.99
N GLU A 184 7.49 -5.03 -1.14
CA GLU A 184 8.23 -4.62 -2.33
C GLU A 184 8.48 -5.81 -3.25
N LEU A 185 7.80 -5.87 -4.38
CA LEU A 185 8.05 -6.87 -5.41
C LEU A 185 9.37 -6.60 -6.15
N PRO A 186 10.00 -7.62 -6.76
CA PRO A 186 11.10 -7.39 -7.70
C PRO A 186 10.62 -6.77 -9.02
N ARG A 187 11.55 -6.36 -9.86
CA ARG A 187 11.30 -6.00 -11.25
C ARG A 187 12.39 -6.63 -12.13
N PRO A 188 12.04 -7.59 -13.02
CA PRO A 188 10.69 -8.10 -13.29
C PRO A 188 10.16 -8.99 -12.16
N VAL A 189 8.83 -9.18 -12.12
CA VAL A 189 8.16 -10.15 -11.24
C VAL A 189 8.11 -11.48 -11.97
N LEU A 190 8.65 -12.54 -11.38
CA LEU A 190 8.63 -13.90 -11.92
C LEU A 190 7.43 -14.70 -11.39
N ASP A 191 7.11 -15.84 -12.02
CA ASP A 191 5.96 -16.65 -11.59
C ASP A 191 6.03 -17.08 -10.12
N ALA A 192 7.20 -17.46 -9.65
CA ALA A 192 7.42 -17.83 -8.24
C ALA A 192 7.18 -16.66 -7.27
N ASP A 193 7.44 -15.43 -7.70
CA ASP A 193 7.21 -14.23 -6.87
C ASP A 193 5.71 -13.98 -6.66
N TRP A 194 4.86 -14.29 -7.66
CA TRP A 194 3.40 -14.14 -7.52
C TRP A 194 2.86 -15.05 -6.43
N ASP A 195 3.17 -16.34 -6.48
CA ASP A 195 2.62 -17.32 -5.53
C ASP A 195 3.12 -17.06 -4.11
N SER A 196 4.41 -16.77 -3.94
CA SER A 196 5.00 -16.49 -2.64
C SER A 196 4.48 -15.17 -2.04
N SER A 197 4.31 -14.12 -2.85
CA SER A 197 3.73 -12.86 -2.40
C SER A 197 2.24 -12.98 -2.08
N LEU A 198 1.48 -13.79 -2.83
CA LEU A 198 0.09 -14.09 -2.48
C LEU A 198 -0.03 -14.84 -1.16
N ALA A 199 0.90 -15.76 -0.86
CA ALA A 199 0.93 -16.44 0.44
C ALA A 199 1.21 -15.45 1.58
N ALA A 200 2.15 -14.52 1.40
CA ALA A 200 2.46 -13.46 2.36
C ALA A 200 1.26 -12.53 2.60
N LEU A 201 0.56 -12.09 1.57
CA LEU A 201 -0.65 -11.27 1.69
C LEU A 201 -1.80 -12.02 2.38
N ALA A 202 -1.97 -13.33 2.09
CA ALA A 202 -2.99 -14.16 2.75
C ALA A 202 -2.71 -14.28 4.25
N PHE A 203 -1.45 -14.42 4.64
CA PHE A 203 -1.05 -14.41 6.05
C PHE A 203 -1.38 -13.06 6.71
N ALA A 204 -1.03 -11.94 6.06
CA ALA A 204 -1.35 -10.61 6.58
C ALA A 204 -2.86 -10.39 6.75
N ALA A 205 -3.69 -10.90 5.82
CA ALA A 205 -5.15 -10.82 5.93
C ALA A 205 -5.73 -11.63 7.09
N ALA A 206 -5.05 -12.72 7.48
CA ALA A 206 -5.44 -13.55 8.62
C ALA A 206 -4.84 -13.10 9.96
N TYR A 207 -3.91 -12.14 9.95
CA TYR A 207 -3.17 -11.71 11.14
C TYR A 207 -4.06 -11.03 12.17
N ARG A 208 -3.92 -11.45 13.44
CA ARG A 208 -4.77 -10.99 14.56
C ARG A 208 -4.02 -10.10 15.57
N GLY A 209 -2.73 -9.90 15.36
CA GLY A 209 -1.83 -9.27 16.31
C GLY A 209 -0.89 -10.30 16.96
N PRO A 210 0.12 -9.82 17.70
CA PRO A 210 0.96 -10.70 18.51
C PRO A 210 0.19 -11.32 19.65
#